data_1125ccde86d2e3ac02add98df7a956f0
#
_entry.id   1125ccde86d2e3ac02add98df7a956f0
#
_cell.length_a   1.000
_cell.length_b   1.000
_cell.length_c   1.000
_cell.angle_alpha   90.00
_cell.angle_beta   90.00
_cell.angle_gamma   90.00
#
_symmetry.space_group_name_H-M   'P 1'
#
loop_
_entity.id
_entity.type
_entity.pdbx_description
1 polymer ?
#
loop_
_entity_poly.entity_id
_entity_poly.type
_entity_poly.pdbx_seq_one_letter_code
_entity_poly.pdbx_strand_id
1 'polypeptide(L)'
;ERAYARAVELFEQASSEYDYVLFSLLRQEDRDIDTYLWHFSSKFNFDKVPEPELIEVEDGTGDVLVFERYLFPVTDQDLNALLREIVKADHGGFNYLSSSVLFLSSQDNIIYHCYDDRGVDIAVLDDDKRLELFTDCHDLLFDYDMEEMERRVRG
;
A
#
# COMPACT_ATOMS: atom_id res chain seq x y z
N GLU A 1 -8.53 16.32 1.82
CA GLU A 1 -7.79 16.49 3.09
C GLU A 1 -8.24 15.51 4.18
N ARG A 2 -9.55 15.26 4.33
CA ARG A 2 -10.07 14.36 5.36
C ARG A 2 -9.62 12.91 5.17
N ALA A 3 -9.66 12.41 3.93
CA ALA A 3 -9.20 11.06 3.61
C ALA A 3 -7.70 10.91 3.88
N TYR A 4 -6.90 11.89 3.50
CA TYR A 4 -5.47 11.90 3.77
C TYR A 4 -5.16 11.90 5.27
N ALA A 5 -5.85 12.74 6.06
CA ALA A 5 -5.65 12.78 7.51
C ALA A 5 -5.93 11.43 8.18
N ARG A 6 -7.00 10.75 7.77
CA ARG A 6 -7.33 9.40 8.26
C ARG A 6 -6.30 8.36 7.82
N ALA A 7 -5.86 8.44 6.58
CA ALA A 7 -4.83 7.53 6.07
C ALA A 7 -3.51 7.69 6.84
N VAL A 8 -3.08 8.91 7.11
CA VAL A 8 -1.87 9.20 7.90
C VAL A 8 -2.02 8.67 9.33
N GLU A 9 -3.15 8.90 9.96
CA GLU A 9 -3.39 8.43 11.33
C GLU A 9 -3.30 6.90 11.42
N LEU A 10 -3.94 6.19 10.50
CA LEU A 10 -3.85 4.73 10.40
C LEU A 10 -2.41 4.27 10.10
N PHE A 11 -1.71 4.97 9.23
CA PHE A 11 -0.33 4.68 8.85
C PHE A 11 0.62 4.77 10.05
N GLU A 12 0.48 5.81 10.85
CA GLU A 12 1.29 6.03 12.05
C GLU A 12 0.93 5.06 13.19
N GLN A 13 -0.35 4.76 13.35
CA GLN A 13 -0.82 3.79 14.35
C GLN A 13 -0.38 2.37 14.00
N ALA A 14 -0.34 2.00 12.73
CA ALA A 14 0.02 0.66 12.29
C ALA A 14 1.49 0.33 12.58
N SER A 15 2.40 1.26 12.30
CA SER A 15 3.83 1.09 12.58
C SER A 15 4.53 2.44 12.72
N SER A 16 5.55 2.47 13.57
CA SER A 16 6.45 3.62 13.70
C SER A 16 7.55 3.63 12.65
N GLU A 17 7.81 2.50 11.98
CA GLU A 17 8.89 2.36 11.02
C GLU A 17 8.48 1.44 9.86
N TYR A 18 8.56 1.96 8.65
CA TYR A 18 8.41 1.20 7.42
C TYR A 18 9.75 1.15 6.71
N ASP A 19 10.27 -0.04 6.45
CA ASP A 19 11.59 -0.26 5.89
C ASP A 19 11.59 -0.56 4.38
N TYR A 20 10.42 -0.87 3.81
CA TYR A 20 10.27 -1.12 2.37
C TYR A 20 8.98 -0.54 1.81
N VAL A 21 9.06 -0.14 0.53
CA VAL A 21 7.90 0.18 -0.29
C VAL A 21 7.86 -0.80 -1.45
N LEU A 22 6.77 -1.54 -1.58
CA LEU A 22 6.53 -2.44 -2.71
C LEU A 22 5.68 -1.72 -3.74
N PHE A 23 6.22 -1.58 -4.96
CA PHE A 23 5.51 -1.00 -6.09
C PHE A 23 5.18 -2.11 -7.07
N SER A 24 3.89 -2.43 -7.24
CA SER A 24 3.40 -3.54 -8.04
C SER A 24 2.63 -3.02 -9.25
N LEU A 25 3.09 -3.38 -10.45
CA LEU A 25 2.48 -2.93 -11.70
C LEU A 25 2.03 -4.12 -12.54
N LEU A 26 0.78 -4.07 -12.99
CA LEU A 26 0.26 -5.02 -13.96
C LEU A 26 0.89 -4.75 -15.32
N ARG A 27 1.47 -5.79 -15.92
CA ARG A 27 2.03 -5.72 -17.27
C ARG A 27 0.88 -5.66 -18.29
N GLN A 28 0.86 -4.59 -19.09
CA GLN A 28 -0.12 -4.35 -20.15
C GLN A 28 0.59 -3.83 -21.40
N GLU A 29 0.08 -4.15 -22.58
CA GLU A 29 0.72 -3.75 -23.86
C GLU A 29 0.87 -2.24 -24.03
N ASP A 30 -0.12 -1.47 -23.54
CA ASP A 30 -0.18 -0.01 -23.65
C ASP A 30 0.48 0.72 -22.47
N ARG A 31 1.03 -0.02 -21.50
CA ARG A 31 1.63 0.54 -20.30
C ARG A 31 3.17 0.56 -20.40
N ASP A 32 3.72 1.76 -20.33
CA ASP A 32 5.17 1.96 -20.27
C ASP A 32 5.64 1.92 -18.81
N ILE A 33 5.96 0.70 -18.34
CA ILE A 33 6.39 0.46 -16.97
C ILE A 33 7.69 1.21 -16.66
N ASP A 34 8.63 1.28 -17.59
CA ASP A 34 9.90 1.97 -17.38
C ASP A 34 9.69 3.46 -17.10
N THR A 35 8.76 4.11 -17.80
CA THR A 35 8.41 5.51 -17.54
C THR A 35 7.77 5.68 -16.17
N TYR A 36 6.90 4.78 -15.74
CA TYR A 36 6.28 4.83 -14.41
C TYR A 36 7.34 4.64 -13.31
N LEU A 37 8.26 3.71 -13.48
CA LEU A 37 9.35 3.47 -12.52
C LEU A 37 10.28 4.66 -12.40
N TRP A 38 10.66 5.25 -13.54
CA TRP A 38 11.49 6.46 -13.54
C TRP A 38 10.78 7.61 -12.82
N HIS A 39 9.51 7.82 -13.10
CA HIS A 39 8.71 8.88 -12.50
C HIS A 39 8.57 8.67 -10.98
N PHE A 40 8.24 7.43 -10.57
CA PHE A 40 8.11 7.06 -9.17
C PHE A 40 9.42 7.24 -8.41
N SER A 41 10.52 6.68 -8.90
CA SER A 41 11.81 6.76 -8.22
C SER A 41 12.33 8.20 -8.15
N SER A 42 12.16 9.00 -9.21
CA SER A 42 12.57 10.40 -9.23
C SER A 42 11.72 11.26 -8.29
N LYS A 43 10.40 11.07 -8.31
CA LYS A 43 9.46 11.86 -7.49
C LYS A 43 9.65 11.62 -6.00
N PHE A 44 9.92 10.37 -5.60
CA PHE A 44 10.00 9.97 -4.19
C PHE A 44 11.41 9.71 -3.71
N ASN A 45 12.43 10.13 -4.48
CA ASN A 45 13.86 10.12 -4.12
C ASN A 45 14.43 8.71 -3.84
N PHE A 46 14.06 7.73 -4.66
CA PHE A 46 14.72 6.44 -4.66
C PHE A 46 15.89 6.46 -5.64
N ASP A 47 17.08 6.13 -5.16
CA ASP A 47 18.33 6.22 -5.95
C ASP A 47 18.40 5.18 -7.05
N LYS A 48 17.83 4.01 -6.81
CA LYS A 48 17.89 2.86 -7.73
C LYS A 48 16.54 2.20 -7.87
N VAL A 49 16.25 1.74 -9.08
CA VAL A 49 15.14 0.82 -9.33
C VAL A 49 15.66 -0.61 -9.07
N PRO A 50 15.09 -1.33 -8.11
CA PRO A 50 15.48 -2.71 -7.84
C PRO A 50 15.09 -3.64 -8.98
N GLU A 51 15.69 -4.83 -9.02
CA GLU A 51 15.25 -5.89 -9.93
C GLU A 51 13.84 -6.36 -9.56
N PRO A 52 12.95 -6.53 -10.55
CA PRO A 52 11.58 -6.94 -10.28
C PRO A 52 11.46 -8.42 -9.95
N GLU A 53 10.47 -8.75 -9.14
CA GLU A 53 9.93 -10.10 -9.04
C GLU A 53 8.70 -10.18 -9.95
N LEU A 54 8.64 -11.21 -10.81
CA LEU A 54 7.49 -11.44 -11.68
C LEU A 54 6.51 -12.39 -11.00
N ILE A 55 5.27 -11.98 -10.89
CA ILE A 55 4.20 -12.76 -10.27
C ILE A 55 3.11 -13.00 -11.32
N GLU A 56 2.80 -14.28 -11.56
CA GLU A 56 1.72 -14.68 -12.44
C GLU A 56 0.48 -15.03 -11.61
N VAL A 57 -0.65 -14.46 -11.98
CA VAL A 57 -1.93 -14.70 -11.33
C VAL A 57 -2.96 -15.07 -12.38
N GLU A 58 -3.65 -16.19 -12.19
CA GLU A 58 -4.77 -16.59 -13.02
C GLU A 58 -6.02 -15.82 -12.60
N ASP A 59 -6.71 -15.18 -13.56
CA ASP A 59 -7.83 -14.28 -13.27
C ASP A 59 -9.20 -14.97 -13.15
N GLY A 60 -9.22 -16.30 -13.19
CA GLY A 60 -10.47 -17.10 -13.14
C GLY A 60 -11.15 -17.28 -14.49
N THR A 61 -10.70 -16.61 -15.55
CA THR A 61 -11.20 -16.80 -16.93
C THR A 61 -10.28 -17.68 -17.77
N GLY A 62 -9.16 -18.15 -17.21
CA GLY A 62 -8.09 -18.87 -17.89
C GLY A 62 -6.98 -17.97 -18.39
N ASP A 63 -7.12 -16.65 -18.30
CA ASP A 63 -6.07 -15.71 -18.64
C ASP A 63 -5.08 -15.54 -17.47
N VAL A 64 -3.80 -15.36 -17.81
CA VAL A 64 -2.74 -15.15 -16.84
C VAL A 64 -2.38 -13.67 -16.83
N LEU A 65 -2.45 -13.06 -15.64
CA LEU A 65 -1.99 -11.70 -15.40
C LEU A 65 -0.56 -11.74 -14.87
N VAL A 66 0.31 -10.88 -15.39
CA VAL A 66 1.70 -10.77 -14.94
C VAL A 66 1.88 -9.43 -14.24
N PHE A 67 2.31 -9.48 -12.99
CA PHE A 67 2.68 -8.30 -12.21
C PHE A 67 4.20 -8.23 -12.09
N GLU A 68 4.74 -7.03 -12.25
CA GLU A 68 6.13 -6.72 -11.91
C GLU A 68 6.14 -6.02 -10.56
N ARG A 69 6.81 -6.63 -9.57
CA ARG A 69 6.90 -6.12 -8.20
C ARG A 69 8.31 -5.62 -7.91
N TYR A 70 8.40 -4.38 -7.50
CA TYR A 70 9.65 -3.70 -7.20
C TYR A 70 9.70 -3.35 -5.72
N LEU A 71 10.63 -3.95 -4.99
CA LEU A 71 10.80 -3.75 -3.56
C LEU A 71 11.88 -2.69 -3.30
N PHE A 72 11.44 -1.47 -2.99
CA PHE A 72 12.32 -0.34 -2.73
C PHE A 72 12.68 -0.26 -1.25
N PRO A 73 13.98 -0.32 -0.86
CA PRO A 73 14.38 -0.05 0.51
C PRO A 73 14.11 1.41 0.87
N VAL A 74 13.55 1.66 2.05
CA VAL A 74 13.33 3.00 2.57
C VAL A 74 14.57 3.41 3.36
N THR A 75 15.11 4.59 3.05
CA THR A 75 16.21 5.21 3.77
C THR A 75 15.80 6.54 4.40
N ASP A 76 15.61 7.57 3.58
CA ASP A 76 15.25 8.92 4.02
C ASP A 76 14.07 9.52 3.23
N GLN A 77 13.34 8.68 2.49
CA GLN A 77 12.21 9.13 1.70
C GLN A 77 11.07 9.64 2.59
N ASP A 78 10.37 10.67 2.10
CA ASP A 78 9.16 11.19 2.74
C ASP A 78 7.96 10.30 2.39
N LEU A 79 7.67 9.31 3.22
CA LEU A 79 6.56 8.38 3.00
C LEU A 79 5.20 9.06 3.13
N ASN A 80 5.08 10.11 3.92
CA ASN A 80 3.84 10.88 4.01
C ASN A 80 3.55 11.62 2.69
N ALA A 81 4.56 12.11 2.01
CA ALA A 81 4.41 12.69 0.68
C ALA A 81 3.93 11.65 -0.34
N LEU A 82 4.49 10.44 -0.31
CA LEU A 82 4.04 9.33 -1.14
C LEU A 82 2.58 8.97 -0.83
N LEU A 83 2.22 8.83 0.44
CA LEU A 83 0.86 8.51 0.86
C LEU A 83 -0.14 9.59 0.39
N ARG A 84 0.24 10.86 0.44
CA ARG A 84 -0.57 11.96 -0.06
C ARG A 84 -0.87 11.82 -1.55
N GLU A 85 0.14 11.46 -2.34
CA GLU A 85 -0.04 11.27 -3.79
C GLU A 85 -0.92 10.05 -4.10
N ILE A 86 -0.83 8.99 -3.30
CA ILE A 86 -1.71 7.81 -3.44
C ILE A 86 -3.17 8.21 -3.19
N VAL A 87 -3.45 8.95 -2.13
CA VAL A 87 -4.81 9.41 -1.81
C VAL A 87 -5.39 10.30 -2.92
N LYS A 88 -4.55 11.05 -3.61
CA LYS A 88 -4.97 11.92 -4.73
C LYS A 88 -5.02 11.20 -6.08
N ALA A 89 -4.63 9.95 -6.17
CA ALA A 89 -4.35 9.28 -7.45
C ALA A 89 -5.50 9.41 -8.46
N ASP A 90 -6.75 9.33 -8.00
CA ASP A 90 -7.94 9.42 -8.84
C ASP A 90 -8.42 10.86 -9.10
N HIS A 91 -7.81 11.86 -8.45
CA HIS A 91 -8.24 13.26 -8.50
C HIS A 91 -7.19 14.22 -9.10
N GLY A 92 -6.53 13.78 -10.15
CA GLY A 92 -5.53 14.59 -10.85
C GLY A 92 -4.10 14.38 -10.40
N GLY A 93 -3.84 13.37 -9.54
CA GLY A 93 -2.51 12.93 -9.17
C GLY A 93 -1.94 11.89 -10.15
N PHE A 94 -1.01 11.09 -9.66
CA PHE A 94 -0.41 10.00 -10.43
C PHE A 94 -1.32 8.76 -10.34
N ASN A 95 -2.24 8.61 -11.29
CA ASN A 95 -3.25 7.54 -11.25
C ASN A 95 -2.67 6.12 -11.25
N TYR A 96 -1.42 5.93 -11.72
CA TYR A 96 -0.74 4.64 -11.65
C TYR A 96 -0.39 4.23 -10.21
N LEU A 97 -0.47 5.13 -9.23
CA LEU A 97 -0.25 4.82 -7.81
C LEU A 97 -1.45 4.13 -7.16
N SER A 98 -2.63 4.28 -7.75
CA SER A 98 -3.86 3.68 -7.20
C SER A 98 -3.72 2.15 -7.12
N SER A 99 -3.88 1.61 -5.91
CA SER A 99 -3.78 0.17 -5.61
C SER A 99 -2.43 -0.49 -5.92
N SER A 100 -1.38 0.30 -6.23
CA SER A 100 -0.10 -0.22 -6.70
C SER A 100 1.00 -0.21 -5.65
N VAL A 101 0.81 0.46 -4.52
CA VAL A 101 1.86 0.70 -3.52
C VAL A 101 1.51 0.07 -2.19
N LEU A 102 2.44 -0.73 -1.66
CA LEU A 102 2.36 -1.30 -0.32
C LEU A 102 3.52 -0.76 0.52
N PHE A 103 3.24 -0.42 1.77
CA PHE A 103 4.26 -0.06 2.75
C PHE A 103 4.49 -1.24 3.69
N LEU A 104 5.74 -1.63 3.87
CA LEU A 104 6.10 -2.82 4.63
C LEU A 104 6.93 -2.45 5.85
N SER A 105 6.55 -3.01 7.01
CA SER A 105 7.33 -2.93 8.22
C SER A 105 7.76 -4.34 8.64
N SER A 106 9.05 -4.65 8.53
CA SER A 106 9.57 -5.93 9.00
C SER A 106 9.64 -5.99 10.53
N GLN A 107 9.85 -4.87 11.20
CA GLN A 107 9.88 -4.76 12.65
C GLN A 107 8.54 -5.15 13.27
N ASP A 108 7.43 -4.61 12.74
CA ASP A 108 6.08 -4.81 13.28
C ASP A 108 5.28 -5.88 12.52
N ASN A 109 5.85 -6.51 11.49
CA ASN A 109 5.19 -7.50 10.62
C ASN A 109 3.88 -6.97 10.05
N ILE A 110 3.93 -5.75 9.49
CA ILE A 110 2.78 -5.04 8.96
C ILE A 110 2.95 -4.79 7.47
N ILE A 111 1.84 -4.96 6.75
CA ILE A 111 1.66 -4.49 5.37
C ILE A 111 0.53 -3.48 5.38
N TYR A 112 0.83 -2.25 4.99
CA TYR A 112 -0.14 -1.16 4.88
C TYR A 112 -0.41 -0.88 3.40
N HIS A 113 -1.68 -0.97 3.00
CA HIS A 113 -2.11 -0.75 1.63
C HIS A 113 -3.21 0.30 1.57
N CYS A 114 -2.87 1.51 1.14
CA CYS A 114 -3.82 2.55 0.82
C CYS A 114 -4.13 2.47 -0.68
N TYR A 115 -5.39 2.25 -1.06
CA TYR A 115 -5.78 2.17 -2.47
C TYR A 115 -5.77 3.52 -3.14
N ASP A 116 -6.48 4.45 -2.55
CA ASP A 116 -6.71 5.84 -2.94
C ASP A 116 -7.43 6.54 -1.79
N ASP A 117 -8.32 7.48 -2.05
CA ASP A 117 -9.11 8.17 -1.03
C ASP A 117 -10.26 7.32 -0.46
N ARG A 118 -10.51 6.10 -0.98
CA ARG A 118 -11.65 5.26 -0.60
C ARG A 118 -11.34 4.26 0.49
N GLY A 119 -10.11 3.78 0.61
CA GLY A 119 -9.85 2.73 1.59
C GLY A 119 -8.40 2.38 1.83
N VAL A 120 -8.20 1.73 2.97
CA VAL A 120 -6.92 1.21 3.45
C VAL A 120 -7.14 -0.22 3.95
N ASP A 121 -6.24 -1.12 3.56
CA ASP A 121 -6.12 -2.44 4.17
C ASP A 121 -4.81 -2.52 4.97
N ILE A 122 -4.88 -3.11 6.14
CA ILE A 122 -3.70 -3.36 6.97
C ILE A 122 -3.65 -4.85 7.28
N ALA A 123 -2.61 -5.53 6.79
CA ALA A 123 -2.33 -6.91 7.14
C ALA A 123 -1.35 -6.95 8.30
N VAL A 124 -1.70 -7.65 9.36
CA VAL A 124 -0.90 -7.80 10.58
C VAL A 124 -0.67 -9.27 10.81
N LEU A 125 0.59 -9.72 10.81
CA LEU A 125 0.93 -11.14 10.94
C LEU A 125 0.87 -11.63 12.38
N ASP A 126 0.99 -10.73 13.37
CA ASP A 126 0.90 -11.04 14.80
C ASP A 126 -0.54 -10.84 15.28
N ASP A 127 -1.14 -11.86 15.90
CA ASP A 127 -2.54 -11.83 16.33
C ASP A 127 -2.79 -10.82 17.47
N ASP A 128 -1.87 -10.73 18.44
CA ASP A 128 -1.99 -9.78 19.54
C ASP A 128 -1.88 -8.35 19.07
N LYS A 129 -0.95 -8.09 18.17
CA LYS A 129 -0.78 -6.79 17.52
C LYS A 129 -2.00 -6.41 16.68
N ARG A 130 -2.61 -7.38 16.00
CA ARG A 130 -3.83 -7.16 15.21
C ARG A 130 -5.00 -6.72 16.10
N LEU A 131 -5.19 -7.39 17.24
CA LEU A 131 -6.25 -7.03 18.18
C LEU A 131 -6.01 -5.65 18.80
N GLU A 132 -4.77 -5.35 19.19
CA GLU A 132 -4.37 -4.05 19.72
C GLU A 132 -4.65 -2.93 18.70
N LEU A 133 -4.21 -3.11 17.45
CA LEU A 133 -4.40 -2.13 16.39
C LEU A 133 -5.90 -1.93 16.08
N PHE A 134 -6.68 -3.01 16.01
CA PHE A 134 -8.13 -2.92 15.81
C PHE A 134 -8.80 -2.10 16.90
N THR A 135 -8.41 -2.33 18.16
CA THR A 135 -8.95 -1.59 19.30
C THR A 135 -8.58 -0.12 19.25
N ASP A 136 -7.31 0.19 18.97
CA ASP A 136 -6.79 1.56 18.96
C ASP A 136 -7.34 2.37 17.77
N CYS A 137 -7.62 1.73 16.66
CA CYS A 137 -8.09 2.38 15.43
C CYS A 137 -9.61 2.24 15.21
N HIS A 138 -10.35 1.74 16.18
CA HIS A 138 -11.78 1.44 16.04
C HIS A 138 -12.60 2.60 15.48
N ASP A 139 -12.33 3.82 15.93
CA ASP A 139 -13.05 5.02 15.51
C ASP A 139 -12.73 5.46 14.08
N LEU A 140 -11.69 4.90 13.47
CA LEU A 140 -11.26 5.18 12.10
C LEU A 140 -11.82 4.17 11.10
N LEU A 141 -12.44 3.10 11.56
CA LEU A 141 -12.96 2.02 10.73
C LEU A 141 -14.36 2.35 10.20
N PHE A 142 -14.71 1.75 9.06
CA PHE A 142 -16.03 1.93 8.47
C PHE A 142 -17.05 0.98 9.11
N ASP A 143 -18.22 1.48 9.46
CA ASP A 143 -19.28 0.70 10.13
C ASP A 143 -19.72 -0.52 9.34
N TYR A 144 -19.79 -0.43 8.02
CA TYR A 144 -20.26 -1.56 7.18
C TYR A 144 -19.30 -2.76 7.17
N ASP A 145 -18.01 -2.55 7.47
CA ASP A 145 -17.01 -3.61 7.55
C ASP A 145 -16.73 -4.09 8.98
N MET A 146 -17.33 -3.45 9.96
CA MET A 146 -16.99 -3.66 11.37
C MET A 146 -17.20 -5.10 11.81
N GLU A 147 -18.34 -5.70 11.47
CA GLU A 147 -18.67 -7.07 11.85
C GLU A 147 -17.66 -8.07 11.25
N GLU A 148 -17.31 -7.90 9.99
CA GLU A 148 -16.32 -8.76 9.32
C GLU A 148 -14.92 -8.57 9.93
N MET A 149 -14.55 -7.35 10.22
CA MET A 149 -13.27 -7.07 10.89
C MET A 149 -13.21 -7.67 12.29
N GLU A 150 -14.27 -7.55 13.06
CA GLU A 150 -14.35 -8.17 14.39
C GLU A 150 -14.20 -9.70 14.30
N ARG A 151 -14.87 -10.31 13.34
CA ARG A 151 -14.79 -11.75 13.11
C ARG A 151 -13.36 -12.19 12.78
N ARG A 152 -12.66 -11.46 11.91
CA ARG A 152 -11.27 -11.77 11.51
C ARG A 152 -10.27 -11.57 12.63
N VAL A 153 -10.48 -10.54 13.45
CA VAL A 153 -9.59 -10.22 14.56
C VAL A 153 -9.72 -11.22 15.71
N ARG A 154 -10.95 -11.65 16.00
CA ARG A 154 -11.27 -12.55 17.13
C ARG A 154 -11.23 -14.03 16.74
N GLY A 155 -11.33 -14.31 15.46
CA GLY A 155 -11.40 -15.66 14.93
C GLY A 155 -10.10 -16.37 14.85
#